data_aae70246818013f83f62d75f63b304f2
#
_entry.id   aae70246818013f83f62d75f63b304f2
#
_cell.length_a   1.000
_cell.length_b   1.000
_cell.length_c   1.000
_cell.angle_alpha   90.00
_cell.angle_beta   90.00
_cell.angle_gamma   90.00
#
_symmetry.space_group_name_H-M   'P 1'
#
loop_
_entity.id
_entity.type
_entity.pdbx_description
1 polymer ?
#
loop_
_entity_poly.entity_id
_entity_poly.type
_entity_poly.pdbx_seq_one_letter_code
_entity_poly.pdbx_strand_id
1 'polypeptide(L)'
;MAEPVSRPNILFIHVDELRYPMHLPAGVNSAAEFFARFMPNLYELLWKDGVKFSRYYTAAADCTASRGSFVTGLYAQQTNLLVIRQGIGSGPSPQPPLQPEFPTYGKLLREVGYDTPYIGKWHLSDSPASPSSPGAELYLEEYGFRGLTMPDPIGAVGQGIGVTLAAQGAAAQPPGDTDIARQAVEWLAARAAWKDETPFCLTVGFVNPHDKQWFWSGTEAKRFRQAFEKAKKTPLPKGELPSGEQIVHEANPPSFGYEMPKNWQSAEHLREHAASICSVFRSLTDFSCGAISDDPGDTEFTVRSSPLHEDFNAAFAPFSYWTRALDMYTQAIIDVDEQIGQLLENIPETLLANMVIMFTSDHGEYASSHGLQGKGITAYEEGMRVPLVVRDHTGAFVRDPENERSQIASHVDLLPLMMKLATGGDDWMTDDYRKMYGQRLDLAAILRDAKAPGRPYAVYSSDEHFIPEAVNYLDAPEHVIGLAFPEGKLAAYSHWFPETEWPIFKTTEYYDYATEDGRLELANTPDAPAAKAAIKLLNEQVIPNELRAPLPLQYWIAQKTALFKYWEWVLFLDKASTLILKVGAP
;
A
#
# COMPACT_ATOMS: atom_id res chain seq x y z
N MET A 1 -43.32 11.30 2.22
CA MET A 1 -42.10 11.96 1.71
C MET A 1 -40.97 11.25 2.45
N ALA A 2 -40.03 10.68 1.73
CA ALA A 2 -38.82 10.12 2.39
C ALA A 2 -38.13 11.28 3.11
N GLU A 3 -37.70 11.07 4.35
CA GLU A 3 -36.87 12.06 5.02
C GLU A 3 -35.64 12.35 4.15
N PRO A 4 -35.19 13.61 4.07
CA PRO A 4 -34.00 13.92 3.30
C PRO A 4 -32.86 13.09 3.87
N VAL A 5 -32.19 12.35 3.00
CA VAL A 5 -31.00 11.57 3.36
C VAL A 5 -30.01 12.54 4.01
N SER A 6 -29.65 12.28 5.25
CA SER A 6 -28.58 13.03 5.93
C SER A 6 -27.34 12.96 5.04
N ARG A 7 -26.77 14.11 4.66
CA ARG A 7 -25.48 14.19 3.96
C ARG A 7 -24.38 14.20 5.02
N PRO A 8 -23.78 13.05 5.33
CA PRO A 8 -22.80 12.98 6.42
C PRO A 8 -21.52 13.67 6.02
N ASN A 9 -20.79 14.17 7.00
CA ASN A 9 -19.37 14.37 6.84
C ASN A 9 -18.69 13.01 6.72
N ILE A 10 -17.66 12.93 5.91
CA ILE A 10 -16.84 11.71 5.73
C ILE A 10 -15.44 12.01 6.23
N LEU A 11 -14.94 11.20 7.15
CA LEU A 11 -13.54 11.18 7.54
C LEU A 11 -12.93 9.89 6.99
N PHE A 12 -12.06 10.01 6.00
CA PHE A 12 -11.35 8.89 5.41
C PHE A 12 -9.91 8.87 5.90
N ILE A 13 -9.58 7.91 6.74
CA ILE A 13 -8.25 7.69 7.30
C ILE A 13 -7.63 6.49 6.58
N HIS A 14 -6.44 6.66 6.06
CA HIS A 14 -5.64 5.55 5.59
C HIS A 14 -4.20 5.64 6.11
N VAL A 15 -3.63 4.48 6.37
CA VAL A 15 -2.23 4.30 6.75
C VAL A 15 -1.47 3.67 5.58
N ASP A 16 -0.15 3.70 5.61
CA ASP A 16 0.67 3.09 4.58
C ASP A 16 1.28 1.78 5.11
N GLU A 17 1.04 0.68 4.35
CA GLU A 17 1.70 -0.59 4.58
C GLU A 17 1.20 -1.39 5.80
N LEU A 18 -0.08 -1.25 6.18
CA LEU A 18 -0.69 -2.05 7.25
C LEU A 18 -1.42 -3.27 6.67
N ARG A 19 -0.85 -4.46 6.82
CA ARG A 19 -1.55 -5.71 6.47
C ARG A 19 -2.67 -6.04 7.46
N TYR A 20 -3.66 -6.80 7.00
CA TYR A 20 -4.59 -7.45 7.91
C TYR A 20 -3.82 -8.42 8.83
N PRO A 21 -4.06 -8.44 10.16
CA PRO A 21 -3.32 -9.30 11.07
C PRO A 21 -3.53 -10.80 10.76
N MET A 22 -2.51 -11.46 10.25
CA MET A 22 -2.52 -12.89 9.90
C MET A 22 -1.51 -13.70 10.69
N HIS A 23 -0.36 -13.11 10.99
CA HIS A 23 0.67 -13.70 11.82
C HIS A 23 0.68 -13.00 13.19
N LEU A 24 0.34 -13.73 14.22
CA LEU A 24 0.02 -13.18 15.53
C LEU A 24 1.10 -13.58 16.56
N PRO A 25 1.50 -12.66 17.46
CA PRO A 25 2.44 -12.97 18.52
C PRO A 25 1.78 -13.81 19.62
N ALA A 26 2.60 -14.39 20.48
CA ALA A 26 2.14 -15.22 21.61
C ALA A 26 1.07 -14.51 22.45
N GLY A 27 -0.01 -15.22 22.74
CA GLY A 27 -1.13 -14.71 23.54
C GLY A 27 -2.11 -13.80 22.79
N VAL A 28 -2.00 -13.71 21.46
CA VAL A 28 -2.95 -13.05 20.56
C VAL A 28 -3.52 -14.10 19.60
N ASN A 29 -4.84 -14.25 19.54
CA ASN A 29 -5.47 -15.36 18.82
C ASN A 29 -6.39 -14.92 17.67
N SER A 30 -6.58 -13.61 17.51
CA SER A 30 -7.44 -13.05 16.47
C SER A 30 -6.98 -11.66 16.04
N ALA A 31 -7.45 -11.19 14.89
CA ALA A 31 -7.23 -9.82 14.44
C ALA A 31 -7.81 -8.79 15.42
N ALA A 32 -8.98 -9.10 16.03
CA ALA A 32 -9.58 -8.23 17.04
C ALA A 32 -8.68 -8.09 18.27
N GLU A 33 -8.10 -9.20 18.77
CA GLU A 33 -7.15 -9.15 19.88
C GLU A 33 -5.84 -8.44 19.51
N PHE A 34 -5.40 -8.57 18.25
CA PHE A 34 -4.24 -7.84 17.74
C PHE A 34 -4.49 -6.33 17.78
N PHE A 35 -5.61 -5.87 17.22
CA PHE A 35 -5.96 -4.46 17.24
C PHE A 35 -6.18 -3.95 18.67
N ALA A 36 -6.88 -4.69 19.53
CA ALA A 36 -7.07 -4.32 20.92
C ALA A 36 -5.76 -4.16 21.70
N ARG A 37 -4.72 -4.94 21.35
CA ARG A 37 -3.43 -4.90 22.04
C ARG A 37 -2.47 -3.87 21.46
N PHE A 38 -2.39 -3.73 20.14
CA PHE A 38 -1.36 -2.94 19.46
C PHE A 38 -1.87 -1.68 18.77
N MET A 39 -3.18 -1.60 18.58
CA MET A 39 -3.87 -0.39 18.09
C MET A 39 -5.10 -0.11 18.99
N PRO A 40 -4.90 0.12 20.30
CA PRO A 40 -6.02 0.28 21.23
C PRO A 40 -6.91 1.49 20.90
N ASN A 41 -6.35 2.57 20.36
CA ASN A 41 -7.14 3.74 19.96
C ASN A 41 -8.03 3.42 18.76
N LEU A 42 -7.49 2.78 17.71
CA LEU A 42 -8.29 2.30 16.58
C LEU A 42 -9.36 1.32 17.07
N TYR A 43 -9.00 0.38 17.95
CA TYR A 43 -9.92 -0.63 18.45
C TYR A 43 -11.10 -0.03 19.21
N GLU A 44 -10.85 0.81 20.20
CA GLU A 44 -11.91 1.39 21.02
C GLU A 44 -12.73 2.45 20.29
N LEU A 45 -12.09 3.27 19.44
CA LEU A 45 -12.75 4.40 18.79
C LEU A 45 -13.40 4.06 17.44
N LEU A 46 -12.97 3.00 16.75
CA LEU A 46 -13.53 2.62 15.45
C LEU A 46 -13.93 1.14 15.36
N TRP A 47 -13.02 0.21 15.70
CA TRP A 47 -13.20 -1.22 15.42
C TRP A 47 -14.38 -1.82 16.17
N LYS A 48 -14.48 -1.55 17.45
CA LYS A 48 -15.45 -2.14 18.39
C LYS A 48 -16.88 -1.93 17.92
N ASP A 49 -17.21 -0.71 17.55
CA ASP A 49 -18.56 -0.30 17.15
C ASP A 49 -18.71 -0.04 15.63
N GLY A 50 -17.67 -0.33 14.84
CA GLY A 50 -17.69 -0.21 13.38
C GLY A 50 -17.95 -1.56 12.70
N VAL A 51 -18.37 -1.49 11.44
CA VAL A 51 -18.33 -2.66 10.55
C VAL A 51 -16.90 -2.91 10.10
N LYS A 52 -16.40 -4.11 10.28
CA LYS A 52 -15.06 -4.57 9.91
C LYS A 52 -15.15 -5.67 8.87
N PHE A 53 -14.21 -5.61 7.91
CA PHE A 53 -14.09 -6.57 6.83
C PHE A 53 -12.86 -7.44 7.04
N SER A 54 -13.04 -8.76 7.02
CA SER A 54 -11.93 -9.71 7.13
C SER A 54 -11.31 -10.11 5.79
N ARG A 55 -11.96 -9.79 4.66
CA ARG A 55 -11.49 -10.10 3.31
C ARG A 55 -11.56 -8.87 2.41
N TYR A 56 -10.87 -7.81 2.83
CA TYR A 56 -10.73 -6.60 2.05
C TYR A 56 -9.31 -6.55 1.44
N TYR A 57 -9.25 -6.28 0.14
CA TYR A 57 -8.02 -6.39 -0.63
C TYR A 57 -7.65 -5.07 -1.31
N THR A 58 -6.36 -4.76 -1.31
CA THR A 58 -5.85 -3.74 -2.21
C THR A 58 -5.97 -4.22 -3.66
N ALA A 59 -6.07 -3.28 -4.61
CA ALA A 59 -6.09 -3.61 -6.04
C ALA A 59 -4.68 -3.59 -6.66
N ALA A 60 -3.68 -3.09 -5.95
CA ALA A 60 -2.29 -3.06 -6.37
C ALA A 60 -1.35 -3.01 -5.15
N ALA A 61 -0.11 -3.47 -5.34
CA ALA A 61 0.83 -3.66 -4.23
C ALA A 61 1.63 -2.43 -3.84
N ASP A 62 1.85 -1.49 -4.76
CA ASP A 62 2.68 -0.32 -4.51
C ASP A 62 1.85 0.88 -4.08
N CYS A 63 2.45 1.74 -3.25
CA CYS A 63 1.76 2.91 -2.71
C CYS A 63 1.07 3.73 -3.81
N THR A 64 1.80 4.08 -4.88
CA THR A 64 1.24 4.89 -5.98
C THR A 64 0.12 4.17 -6.71
N ALA A 65 0.33 2.92 -7.11
CA ALA A 65 -0.66 2.14 -7.84
C ALA A 65 -1.92 1.86 -7.00
N SER A 66 -1.73 1.50 -5.74
CA SER A 66 -2.83 1.27 -4.81
C SER A 66 -3.62 2.55 -4.51
N ARG A 67 -2.92 3.65 -4.19
CA ARG A 67 -3.56 4.96 -3.93
C ARG A 67 -4.33 5.43 -5.14
N GLY A 68 -3.76 5.28 -6.36
CA GLY A 68 -4.48 5.51 -7.60
C GLY A 68 -5.77 4.72 -7.68
N SER A 69 -5.76 3.47 -7.26
CA SER A 69 -6.94 2.59 -7.33
C SER A 69 -8.07 3.03 -6.41
N PHE A 70 -7.80 3.38 -5.14
CA PHE A 70 -8.89 3.82 -4.26
C PHE A 70 -9.32 5.28 -4.53
N VAL A 71 -8.42 6.13 -5.02
CA VAL A 71 -8.76 7.52 -5.37
C VAL A 71 -9.66 7.59 -6.60
N THR A 72 -9.40 6.76 -7.62
CA THR A 72 -10.12 6.79 -8.89
C THR A 72 -11.21 5.73 -9.04
N GLY A 73 -11.20 4.67 -8.20
CA GLY A 73 -12.03 3.48 -8.40
C GLY A 73 -11.65 2.66 -9.64
N LEU A 74 -10.47 2.89 -10.22
CA LEU A 74 -9.95 2.22 -11.41
C LEU A 74 -8.74 1.34 -11.06
N TYR A 75 -8.53 0.29 -11.84
CA TYR A 75 -7.32 -0.52 -11.69
C TYR A 75 -6.08 0.19 -12.24
N ALA A 76 -4.91 -0.18 -11.73
CA ALA A 76 -3.63 0.39 -12.12
C ALA A 76 -3.41 0.37 -13.64
N GLN A 77 -3.82 -0.71 -14.32
CA GLN A 77 -3.71 -0.86 -15.78
C GLN A 77 -4.64 0.07 -16.57
N GLN A 78 -5.69 0.61 -15.92
CA GLN A 78 -6.56 1.59 -16.56
C GLN A 78 -6.00 3.01 -16.43
N THR A 79 -5.29 3.31 -15.35
CA THR A 79 -4.69 4.64 -15.09
C THR A 79 -3.22 4.72 -15.53
N ASN A 80 -2.58 3.57 -15.80
CA ASN A 80 -1.14 3.41 -16.01
C ASN A 80 -0.29 3.95 -14.84
N LEU A 81 -0.83 3.88 -13.62
CA LEU A 81 -0.07 4.03 -12.39
C LEU A 81 0.38 2.63 -11.95
N LEU A 82 1.50 2.18 -12.47
CA LEU A 82 1.93 0.79 -12.38
C LEU A 82 2.98 0.58 -11.30
N VAL A 83 3.94 1.51 -11.17
CA VAL A 83 5.07 1.41 -10.25
C VAL A 83 5.11 2.59 -9.29
N ILE A 84 5.96 2.51 -8.29
CA ILE A 84 6.08 3.54 -7.26
C ILE A 84 6.65 4.85 -7.82
N ARG A 85 6.09 5.98 -7.44
CA ARG A 85 6.68 7.30 -7.68
C ARG A 85 7.77 7.58 -6.65
N GLN A 86 8.94 7.96 -7.12
CA GLN A 86 10.02 8.39 -6.24
C GLN A 86 9.76 9.81 -5.72
N GLY A 87 10.24 10.08 -4.50
CA GLY A 87 10.05 11.35 -3.84
C GLY A 87 10.92 12.48 -4.36
N ILE A 88 10.61 13.67 -3.88
CA ILE A 88 11.36 14.89 -4.14
C ILE A 88 12.83 14.71 -3.72
N GLY A 89 13.76 15.06 -4.60
CA GLY A 89 15.20 14.99 -4.35
C GLY A 89 15.91 13.78 -4.96
N SER A 90 15.19 12.78 -5.43
CA SER A 90 15.75 11.61 -6.13
C SER A 90 15.84 11.79 -7.66
N GLY A 91 15.54 12.98 -8.17
CA GLY A 91 15.43 13.25 -9.61
C GLY A 91 13.99 13.14 -10.13
N PRO A 92 13.76 13.27 -11.43
CA PRO A 92 12.44 13.10 -12.00
C PRO A 92 11.91 11.69 -11.69
N SER A 93 10.69 11.64 -11.16
CA SER A 93 10.05 10.35 -10.87
C SER A 93 9.85 9.57 -12.18
N PRO A 94 10.24 8.31 -12.20
CA PRO A 94 10.03 7.47 -13.35
C PRO A 94 8.55 7.21 -13.64
N GLN A 95 7.74 6.95 -12.62
CA GLN A 95 6.29 6.80 -12.79
C GLN A 95 5.66 8.17 -13.06
N PRO A 96 4.98 8.38 -14.22
CA PRO A 96 4.23 9.61 -14.47
C PRO A 96 3.16 9.86 -13.40
N PRO A 97 2.81 11.13 -13.12
CA PRO A 97 1.73 11.45 -12.20
C PRO A 97 0.39 10.94 -12.71
N LEU A 98 -0.57 10.77 -11.79
CA LEU A 98 -1.97 10.60 -12.15
C LEU A 98 -2.38 11.70 -13.11
N GLN A 99 -2.98 11.32 -14.25
CA GLN A 99 -3.46 12.34 -15.19
C GLN A 99 -4.68 13.03 -14.57
N PRO A 100 -4.69 14.40 -14.56
CA PRO A 100 -5.76 15.14 -13.89
C PRO A 100 -7.14 14.90 -14.48
N GLU A 101 -7.24 14.45 -15.72
CA GLU A 101 -8.52 14.20 -16.37
C GLU A 101 -9.27 13.00 -15.79
N PHE A 102 -8.58 12.07 -15.15
CA PHE A 102 -9.25 10.92 -14.52
C PHE A 102 -10.22 11.38 -13.41
N PRO A 103 -11.36 10.70 -13.25
CA PRO A 103 -12.24 10.93 -12.12
C PRO A 103 -11.55 10.51 -10.82
N THR A 104 -11.80 11.27 -9.77
CA THR A 104 -11.40 10.96 -8.41
C THR A 104 -12.60 11.11 -7.49
N TYR A 105 -12.61 10.46 -6.32
CA TYR A 105 -13.70 10.72 -5.39
C TYR A 105 -13.76 12.19 -4.95
N GLY A 106 -12.62 12.90 -4.95
CA GLY A 106 -12.58 14.32 -4.64
C GLY A 106 -13.37 15.17 -5.64
N LYS A 107 -13.17 14.93 -6.96
CA LYS A 107 -13.94 15.61 -8.02
C LYS A 107 -15.43 15.30 -7.93
N LEU A 108 -15.78 14.01 -7.84
CA LEU A 108 -17.18 13.60 -7.80
C LEU A 108 -17.91 14.12 -6.56
N LEU A 109 -17.26 14.14 -5.41
CA LEU A 109 -17.80 14.71 -4.19
C LEU A 109 -18.01 16.23 -4.30
N ARG A 110 -17.06 16.95 -4.95
CA ARG A 110 -17.25 18.39 -5.24
C ARG A 110 -18.44 18.65 -6.17
N GLU A 111 -18.64 17.81 -7.18
CA GLU A 111 -19.79 17.91 -8.09
C GLU A 111 -21.13 17.83 -7.33
N VAL A 112 -21.17 17.09 -6.22
CA VAL A 112 -22.35 17.01 -5.36
C VAL A 112 -22.27 17.93 -4.13
N GLY A 113 -21.32 18.89 -4.11
CA GLY A 113 -21.25 19.99 -3.15
C GLY A 113 -20.59 19.66 -1.82
N TYR A 114 -19.60 18.78 -1.80
CA TYR A 114 -18.71 18.55 -0.65
C TYR A 114 -17.46 19.42 -0.73
N ASP A 115 -16.96 19.86 0.42
CA ASP A 115 -15.56 20.29 0.58
C ASP A 115 -14.67 19.05 0.73
N THR A 116 -13.48 19.05 0.10
CA THR A 116 -12.61 17.87 -0.02
C THR A 116 -11.17 18.17 0.40
N PRO A 117 -10.92 18.50 1.67
CA PRO A 117 -9.57 18.66 2.18
C PRO A 117 -8.80 17.35 2.20
N TYR A 118 -7.48 17.42 1.96
CA TYR A 118 -6.56 16.30 1.99
C TYR A 118 -5.35 16.64 2.85
N ILE A 119 -5.08 15.85 3.88
CA ILE A 119 -3.98 16.00 4.82
C ILE A 119 -3.13 14.73 4.81
N GLY A 120 -1.79 14.87 4.75
CA GLY A 120 -0.87 13.75 4.77
C GLY A 120 -0.50 13.23 3.37
N LYS A 121 -0.09 11.95 3.31
CA LYS A 121 0.51 11.31 2.14
C LYS A 121 -0.45 11.18 0.98
N TRP A 122 -0.10 11.82 -0.16
CA TRP A 122 -0.81 11.72 -1.44
C TRP A 122 -0.17 10.73 -2.41
N HIS A 123 1.09 10.98 -2.77
CA HIS A 123 1.98 10.10 -3.55
C HIS A 123 1.52 9.78 -4.99
N LEU A 124 0.66 10.61 -5.59
CA LEU A 124 0.16 10.42 -6.97
C LEU A 124 0.60 11.52 -7.93
N SER A 125 1.18 12.60 -7.44
CA SER A 125 1.69 13.73 -8.25
C SER A 125 2.83 14.42 -7.52
N ASP A 126 3.47 15.37 -8.20
CA ASP A 126 4.46 16.22 -7.57
C ASP A 126 3.82 17.13 -6.53
N SER A 127 4.60 17.48 -5.51
CA SER A 127 4.19 18.32 -4.40
C SER A 127 5.02 19.61 -4.36
N PRO A 128 4.42 20.76 -3.98
CA PRO A 128 5.21 21.94 -3.62
C PRO A 128 6.18 21.64 -2.49
N ALA A 129 7.34 22.30 -2.50
CA ALA A 129 8.37 22.11 -1.48
C ALA A 129 7.95 22.65 -0.09
N SER A 130 6.99 23.58 -0.05
CA SER A 130 6.46 24.14 1.20
C SER A 130 5.12 24.85 0.93
N PRO A 131 4.32 25.15 1.98
CA PRO A 131 3.10 25.95 1.84
C PRO A 131 3.33 27.39 1.33
N SER A 132 4.58 27.88 1.39
CA SER A 132 4.94 29.20 0.87
C SER A 132 5.47 29.17 -0.57
N SER A 133 5.54 28.01 -1.21
CA SER A 133 5.95 27.88 -2.60
C SER A 133 4.91 28.52 -3.53
N PRO A 134 5.30 29.10 -4.67
CA PRO A 134 4.35 29.60 -5.66
C PRO A 134 3.41 28.48 -6.13
N GLY A 135 2.09 28.76 -6.11
CA GLY A 135 1.07 27.78 -6.52
C GLY A 135 0.72 26.73 -5.46
N ALA A 136 1.28 26.81 -4.25
CA ALA A 136 0.98 25.86 -3.17
C ALA A 136 -0.53 25.85 -2.78
N GLU A 137 -1.21 26.99 -2.95
CA GLU A 137 -2.65 27.12 -2.73
C GLU A 137 -3.49 26.30 -3.70
N LEU A 138 -2.93 25.91 -4.85
CA LEU A 138 -3.57 25.07 -5.87
C LEU A 138 -3.19 23.57 -5.75
N TYR A 139 -2.42 23.22 -4.72
CA TYR A 139 -1.99 21.83 -4.55
C TYR A 139 -3.17 20.89 -4.43
N LEU A 140 -3.21 19.89 -5.30
CA LEU A 140 -4.25 18.88 -5.51
C LEU A 140 -5.60 19.40 -6.07
N GLU A 141 -5.74 20.69 -6.38
CA GLU A 141 -7.00 21.25 -6.92
C GLU A 141 -7.41 20.59 -8.24
N GLU A 142 -6.46 20.28 -9.11
CA GLU A 142 -6.72 19.58 -10.38
C GLU A 142 -7.23 18.14 -10.19
N TYR A 143 -6.99 17.54 -9.02
CA TYR A 143 -7.49 16.23 -8.63
C TYR A 143 -8.78 16.29 -7.81
N GLY A 144 -9.33 17.48 -7.62
CA GLY A 144 -10.55 17.69 -6.85
C GLY A 144 -10.34 17.69 -5.34
N PHE A 145 -9.13 17.94 -4.86
CA PHE A 145 -8.82 18.05 -3.43
C PHE A 145 -8.17 19.39 -3.13
N ARG A 146 -8.24 19.80 -1.87
CA ARG A 146 -7.42 20.87 -1.33
C ARG A 146 -6.31 20.24 -0.49
N GLY A 147 -5.10 20.18 -1.04
CA GLY A 147 -3.94 19.63 -0.34
C GLY A 147 -3.42 20.58 0.73
N LEU A 148 -3.28 20.09 1.97
CA LEU A 148 -2.90 20.90 3.13
C LEU A 148 -1.52 20.54 3.68
N THR A 149 -0.96 19.39 3.32
CA THR A 149 0.35 18.92 3.78
C THR A 149 1.40 19.06 2.67
N MET A 150 2.43 19.84 2.91
CA MET A 150 3.50 20.10 1.95
C MET A 150 4.86 20.23 2.64
N PRO A 151 5.92 19.60 2.11
CA PRO A 151 5.88 18.68 0.96
C PRO A 151 5.11 17.40 1.28
N ASP A 152 4.75 16.64 0.23
CA ASP A 152 4.10 15.34 0.38
C ASP A 152 4.97 14.38 1.21
N PRO A 153 4.49 13.85 2.34
CA PRO A 153 5.26 12.93 3.18
C PRO A 153 5.23 11.51 2.61
N ILE A 154 5.99 11.29 1.56
CA ILE A 154 5.98 10.00 0.86
C ILE A 154 6.58 8.84 1.67
N GLY A 155 7.23 9.13 2.80
CA GLY A 155 7.96 8.12 3.60
C GLY A 155 9.34 7.82 3.05
N ALA A 156 10.09 6.98 3.79
CA ALA A 156 11.36 6.42 3.39
C ALA A 156 12.60 7.35 3.39
N VAL A 157 13.65 6.82 2.83
CA VAL A 157 15.04 7.27 2.87
C VAL A 157 15.19 8.80 2.75
N GLY A 158 15.73 9.41 3.78
CA GLY A 158 16.00 10.85 3.83
C GLY A 158 14.90 11.72 4.41
N GLN A 159 13.72 11.18 4.69
CA GLN A 159 12.59 11.93 5.24
C GLN A 159 12.33 11.71 6.72
N GLY A 160 13.02 10.76 7.32
CA GLY A 160 12.81 10.39 8.71
C GLY A 160 11.65 9.43 8.92
N ILE A 161 11.76 8.62 9.96
CA ILE A 161 10.66 7.79 10.45
C ILE A 161 9.55 8.73 10.88
N GLY A 162 8.31 8.49 10.46
CA GLY A 162 7.17 9.38 10.59
C GLY A 162 6.90 10.03 11.93
N VAL A 163 7.54 9.57 13.00
CA VAL A 163 7.29 10.06 14.37
C VAL A 163 8.45 10.84 14.98
N THR A 164 9.72 10.58 14.65
CA THR A 164 10.81 10.96 15.57
C THR A 164 11.94 11.81 15.00
N LEU A 165 12.02 12.12 13.73
CA LEU A 165 13.17 12.86 13.18
C LEU A 165 12.94 14.34 12.86
N ALA A 166 11.93 14.97 13.43
CA ALA A 166 11.74 16.42 13.37
C ALA A 166 12.87 17.21 14.04
N ALA A 167 13.85 16.58 14.67
CA ALA A 167 14.72 17.25 15.65
C ALA A 167 16.13 17.63 15.18
N GLN A 168 16.59 17.29 13.98
CA GLN A 168 17.98 17.56 13.61
C GLN A 168 18.16 18.49 12.39
N GLY A 169 17.74 19.74 12.52
CA GLY A 169 18.37 20.89 11.88
C GLY A 169 18.55 20.94 10.35
N ALA A 170 17.89 20.08 9.59
CA ALA A 170 17.89 20.16 8.13
C ALA A 170 16.73 21.05 7.64
N ALA A 171 16.98 21.86 6.64
CA ALA A 171 15.96 22.68 6.01
C ALA A 171 14.77 21.82 5.58
N ALA A 172 13.55 22.19 6.05
CA ALA A 172 12.24 21.65 5.68
C ALA A 172 12.21 20.10 5.46
N GLN A 173 12.17 19.36 6.54
CA GLN A 173 11.79 17.95 6.46
C GLN A 173 10.28 17.83 6.16
N PRO A 174 9.85 16.79 5.41
CA PRO A 174 8.44 16.52 5.21
C PRO A 174 7.74 16.31 6.56
N PRO A 175 6.45 16.66 6.68
CA PRO A 175 5.66 16.42 7.87
C PRO A 175 5.58 14.92 8.19
N GLY A 176 5.79 14.55 9.46
CA GLY A 176 5.58 13.19 9.95
C GLY A 176 4.16 12.97 10.45
N ASP A 177 3.85 11.75 10.93
CA ASP A 177 2.51 11.37 11.38
C ASP A 177 1.97 12.27 12.50
N THR A 178 2.83 12.73 13.40
CA THR A 178 2.46 13.70 14.44
C THR A 178 1.99 15.04 13.86
N ASP A 179 2.66 15.52 12.81
CA ASP A 179 2.26 16.75 12.12
C ASP A 179 0.95 16.56 11.36
N ILE A 180 0.77 15.40 10.73
CA ILE A 180 -0.46 15.02 10.02
C ILE A 180 -1.64 15.01 11.00
N ALA A 181 -1.51 14.34 12.15
CA ALA A 181 -2.54 14.31 13.18
C ALA A 181 -2.88 15.70 13.68
N ARG A 182 -1.86 16.51 14.02
CA ARG A 182 -2.02 17.90 14.45
C ARG A 182 -2.76 18.76 13.41
N GLN A 183 -2.35 18.70 12.15
CA GLN A 183 -3.02 19.42 11.05
C GLN A 183 -4.49 19.03 10.92
N ALA A 184 -4.80 17.74 11.04
CA ALA A 184 -6.18 17.24 10.96
C ALA A 184 -7.03 17.72 12.13
N VAL A 185 -6.51 17.68 13.36
CA VAL A 185 -7.17 18.21 14.56
C VAL A 185 -7.42 19.72 14.45
N GLU A 186 -6.42 20.49 14.04
CA GLU A 186 -6.55 21.94 13.83
C GLU A 186 -7.59 22.26 12.75
N TRP A 187 -7.62 21.51 11.67
CA TRP A 187 -8.61 21.69 10.62
C TRP A 187 -10.04 21.39 11.10
N LEU A 188 -10.23 20.29 11.82
CA LEU A 188 -11.54 19.89 12.37
C LEU A 188 -12.04 20.92 13.42
N ALA A 189 -11.15 21.41 14.29
CA ALA A 189 -11.49 22.44 15.26
C ALA A 189 -11.92 23.75 14.56
N ALA A 190 -11.18 24.18 13.53
CA ALA A 190 -11.53 25.36 12.73
C ALA A 190 -12.87 25.14 12.02
N ARG A 191 -13.07 23.96 11.44
CA ARG A 191 -14.32 23.60 10.74
C ARG A 191 -15.53 23.64 11.66
N ALA A 192 -15.44 23.15 12.88
CA ALA A 192 -16.52 23.20 13.85
C ALA A 192 -16.88 24.63 14.27
N ALA A 193 -15.90 25.55 14.23
CA ALA A 193 -16.14 26.98 14.52
C ALA A 193 -16.77 27.75 13.36
N TRP A 194 -16.73 27.22 12.14
CA TRP A 194 -17.36 27.86 10.98
C TRP A 194 -18.89 27.69 11.03
N LYS A 195 -19.59 28.70 10.55
CA LYS A 195 -21.07 28.62 10.41
C LYS A 195 -21.52 28.02 9.09
N ASP A 196 -20.60 27.43 8.35
CA ASP A 196 -20.85 26.81 7.06
C ASP A 196 -21.27 25.35 7.26
N GLU A 197 -22.45 25.00 6.75
CA GLU A 197 -23.04 23.65 6.84
C GLU A 197 -22.68 22.76 5.64
N THR A 198 -21.81 23.21 4.74
CA THR A 198 -21.34 22.40 3.59
C THR A 198 -20.72 21.10 4.11
N PRO A 199 -21.21 19.92 3.70
CA PRO A 199 -20.60 18.68 4.14
C PRO A 199 -19.19 18.56 3.58
N PHE A 200 -18.33 17.81 4.26
CA PHE A 200 -16.95 17.60 3.84
C PHE A 200 -16.57 16.12 3.77
N CYS A 201 -15.58 15.82 2.95
CA CYS A 201 -14.82 14.59 2.99
C CYS A 201 -13.37 14.93 3.31
N LEU A 202 -12.99 14.82 4.57
CA LEU A 202 -11.60 14.98 5.01
C LEU A 202 -10.87 13.67 4.80
N THR A 203 -9.82 13.68 3.97
CA THR A 203 -8.89 12.56 3.85
C THR A 203 -7.66 12.81 4.70
N VAL A 204 -7.26 11.81 5.50
CA VAL A 204 -6.05 11.85 6.32
C VAL A 204 -5.20 10.62 6.02
N GLY A 205 -4.04 10.84 5.40
CA GLY A 205 -3.10 9.81 5.00
C GLY A 205 -1.85 9.79 5.87
N PHE A 206 -1.74 8.83 6.78
CA PHE A 206 -0.54 8.61 7.58
C PHE A 206 0.55 7.85 6.80
N VAL A 207 1.79 7.97 7.25
CA VAL A 207 2.96 7.34 6.62
C VAL A 207 3.24 5.96 7.22
N ASN A 208 3.22 5.81 8.56
CA ASN A 208 3.50 4.52 9.18
C ASN A 208 2.32 3.54 9.03
N PRO A 209 2.64 2.23 9.10
CA PRO A 209 3.92 1.59 9.50
C PRO A 209 4.99 1.44 8.42
N HIS A 210 4.88 2.08 7.26
CA HIS A 210 5.78 1.99 6.10
C HIS A 210 7.27 2.14 6.44
N ASP A 211 7.64 3.09 7.30
CA ASP A 211 9.05 3.46 7.49
C ASP A 211 9.90 2.41 8.21
N LYS A 212 9.25 1.43 8.85
CA LYS A 212 9.93 0.34 9.57
C LYS A 212 10.79 -0.55 8.66
N GLN A 213 10.37 -0.76 7.42
CA GLN A 213 10.99 -1.75 6.54
C GLN A 213 12.44 -1.42 6.15
N TRP A 214 12.80 -0.15 6.26
CA TRP A 214 14.07 0.35 5.77
C TRP A 214 15.17 0.39 6.84
N PHE A 215 14.87 0.10 8.12
CA PHE A 215 15.79 0.46 9.18
C PHE A 215 15.89 -0.54 10.31
N TRP A 216 17.14 -0.79 10.71
CA TRP A 216 17.48 -1.39 11.97
C TRP A 216 17.45 -0.32 13.05
N SER A 217 16.72 -0.55 14.14
CA SER A 217 16.55 0.46 15.21
C SER A 217 17.61 0.34 16.32
N GLY A 218 17.91 1.47 16.94
CA GLY A 218 18.69 1.54 18.18
C GLY A 218 20.06 0.87 18.16
N THR A 219 20.27 -0.10 19.04
CA THR A 219 21.53 -0.85 19.16
C THR A 219 21.82 -1.71 17.94
N GLU A 220 20.80 -2.17 17.25
CA GLU A 220 20.92 -2.96 16.04
C GLU A 220 21.51 -2.14 14.89
N ALA A 221 21.05 -0.92 14.68
CA ALA A 221 21.65 -0.02 13.68
C ALA A 221 23.15 0.18 13.94
N LYS A 222 23.53 0.31 15.20
CA LYS A 222 24.94 0.43 15.59
C LYS A 222 25.74 -0.84 15.30
N ARG A 223 25.17 -2.02 15.59
CA ARG A 223 25.80 -3.32 15.30
C ARG A 223 25.95 -3.54 13.80
N PHE A 224 24.92 -3.22 13.04
CA PHE A 224 24.93 -3.28 11.58
C PHE A 224 26.04 -2.41 11.00
N ARG A 225 26.17 -1.16 11.43
CA ARG A 225 27.25 -0.25 11.03
C ARG A 225 28.63 -0.81 11.39
N GLN A 226 28.81 -1.36 12.59
CA GLN A 226 30.07 -1.97 13.01
C GLN A 226 30.46 -3.17 12.16
N ALA A 227 29.52 -4.04 11.82
CA ALA A 227 29.76 -5.18 10.93
C ALA A 227 30.16 -4.71 9.53
N PHE A 228 29.48 -3.68 9.04
CA PHE A 228 29.76 -3.08 7.74
C PHE A 228 31.13 -2.41 7.68
N GLU A 229 31.54 -1.71 8.73
CA GLU A 229 32.86 -1.10 8.82
C GLU A 229 34.01 -2.12 8.90
N LYS A 230 33.78 -3.30 9.46
CA LYS A 230 34.78 -4.40 9.46
C LYS A 230 35.05 -4.93 8.05
N ALA A 231 34.08 -4.81 7.15
CA ALA A 231 34.21 -5.29 5.78
C ALA A 231 34.86 -4.29 4.81
N LYS A 232 35.32 -3.15 5.27
CA LYS A 232 35.92 -2.05 4.48
C LYS A 232 37.13 -2.40 3.60
N LYS A 233 37.52 -3.66 3.56
CA LYS A 233 38.63 -4.11 2.67
C LYS A 233 38.16 -4.38 1.23
N THR A 234 36.87 -4.38 0.97
CA THR A 234 36.31 -4.53 -0.37
C THR A 234 35.62 -3.21 -0.75
N PRO A 235 35.97 -2.58 -1.87
CA PRO A 235 35.30 -1.35 -2.26
C PRO A 235 33.82 -1.62 -2.44
N LEU A 236 33.01 -0.93 -1.67
CA LEU A 236 31.58 -0.84 -1.94
C LEU A 236 31.37 -0.08 -3.25
N PRO A 237 30.39 -0.44 -4.05
CA PRO A 237 29.99 0.39 -5.16
C PRO A 237 29.72 1.79 -4.61
N LYS A 238 30.04 2.82 -5.40
CA LYS A 238 29.75 4.23 -5.10
C LYS A 238 28.22 4.50 -5.17
N GLY A 239 27.48 3.80 -4.38
CA GLY A 239 26.12 4.07 -3.99
C GLY A 239 26.18 3.93 -2.48
N GLU A 240 25.90 4.98 -1.77
CA GLU A 240 25.66 4.86 -0.36
C GLU A 240 24.59 3.79 -0.20
N LEU A 241 24.93 2.69 0.50
CA LEU A 241 23.87 1.89 1.10
C LEU A 241 22.95 2.87 1.78
N PRO A 242 21.62 2.67 1.77
CA PRO A 242 20.77 3.40 2.65
C PRO A 242 21.42 3.25 4.01
N SER A 243 22.16 4.30 4.37
CA SER A 243 23.01 4.22 5.54
C SER A 243 22.04 4.07 6.68
N GLY A 244 22.11 3.00 7.44
CA GLY A 244 21.52 2.92 8.76
C GLY A 244 21.96 4.07 9.69
N GLU A 245 22.64 5.07 9.13
CA GLU A 245 23.02 6.32 9.75
C GLU A 245 21.90 7.36 9.78
N GLN A 246 20.95 7.29 8.88
CA GLN A 246 19.99 8.39 8.72
C GLN A 246 18.74 8.22 9.55
N ILE A 247 18.41 7.00 10.00
CA ILE A 247 17.16 6.75 10.67
C ILE A 247 17.39 5.83 11.87
N VAL A 248 17.46 6.42 13.01
CA VAL A 248 17.52 5.74 14.28
C VAL A 248 16.15 5.85 14.92
N HIS A 249 15.41 4.77 14.96
CA HIS A 249 14.36 4.66 15.95
C HIS A 249 15.03 4.76 17.30
N GLU A 250 14.76 5.79 18.07
CA GLU A 250 15.37 5.99 19.38
C GLU A 250 15.00 4.89 20.36
N ALA A 251 13.84 4.27 20.17
CA ALA A 251 13.38 3.16 20.98
C ALA A 251 13.70 1.81 20.31
N ASN A 252 14.48 0.97 20.96
CA ASN A 252 14.49 -0.45 20.68
C ASN A 252 13.12 -1.01 21.01
N PRO A 253 12.33 -1.49 20.04
CA PRO A 253 11.07 -2.10 20.38
C PRO A 253 11.30 -3.32 21.27
N PRO A 254 10.44 -3.59 22.25
CA PRO A 254 10.49 -4.83 23.03
C PRO A 254 10.23 -6.02 22.10
N SER A 255 10.54 -7.23 22.57
CA SER A 255 9.99 -8.42 21.93
C SER A 255 8.51 -8.53 22.27
N PHE A 256 7.67 -8.63 21.24
CA PHE A 256 6.24 -8.86 21.38
C PHE A 256 5.86 -10.34 21.42
N GLY A 257 6.86 -11.23 21.33
CA GLY A 257 6.67 -12.68 21.44
C GLY A 257 6.28 -13.34 20.14
N TYR A 258 6.74 -12.83 19.02
CA TYR A 258 6.58 -13.51 17.73
C TYR A 258 7.45 -14.77 17.64
N GLU A 259 6.84 -15.82 17.10
CA GLU A 259 7.56 -16.95 16.55
C GLU A 259 7.85 -16.72 15.07
N MET A 260 8.71 -17.55 14.48
CA MET A 260 8.93 -17.54 13.03
C MET A 260 7.60 -17.75 12.30
N PRO A 261 7.28 -16.97 11.25
CA PRO A 261 6.09 -17.21 10.45
C PRO A 261 6.05 -18.66 9.94
N LYS A 262 4.90 -19.30 10.04
CA LYS A 262 4.74 -20.68 9.56
C LYS A 262 5.00 -20.82 8.06
N ASN A 263 4.82 -19.73 7.31
CA ASN A 263 5.10 -19.63 5.89
C ASN A 263 6.45 -19.00 5.57
N TRP A 264 7.36 -18.90 6.54
CA TRP A 264 8.71 -18.44 6.25
C TRP A 264 9.43 -19.41 5.30
N GLN A 265 10.14 -18.85 4.31
CA GLN A 265 10.89 -19.57 3.30
C GLN A 265 12.31 -19.00 3.18
N SER A 266 13.31 -19.86 3.03
CA SER A 266 14.67 -19.42 2.75
C SER A 266 14.81 -18.90 1.32
N ALA A 267 15.86 -18.12 1.05
CA ALA A 267 16.17 -17.66 -0.30
C ALA A 267 16.41 -18.83 -1.28
N GLU A 268 16.96 -19.96 -0.79
CA GLU A 268 17.14 -21.18 -1.57
C GLU A 268 15.79 -21.80 -1.93
N HIS A 269 14.87 -21.89 -0.97
CA HIS A 269 13.54 -22.44 -1.20
C HIS A 269 12.74 -21.58 -2.21
N LEU A 270 12.80 -20.25 -2.08
CA LEU A 270 12.15 -19.34 -3.04
C LEU A 270 12.69 -19.53 -4.46
N ARG A 271 14.01 -19.70 -4.61
CA ARG A 271 14.65 -19.92 -5.91
C ARG A 271 14.23 -21.24 -6.56
N GLU A 272 13.98 -22.27 -5.78
CA GLU A 272 13.67 -23.62 -6.28
C GLU A 272 12.17 -23.85 -6.50
N HIS A 273 11.31 -23.20 -5.73
CA HIS A 273 9.89 -23.56 -5.65
C HIS A 273 8.91 -22.43 -5.93
N ALA A 274 9.34 -21.17 -5.83
CA ALA A 274 8.50 -20.02 -6.12
C ALA A 274 8.75 -19.46 -7.53
N ALA A 275 7.90 -18.53 -7.97
CA ALA A 275 8.15 -17.78 -9.18
C ALA A 275 9.51 -17.05 -9.08
N SER A 276 10.27 -17.01 -10.17
CA SER A 276 11.64 -16.44 -10.19
C SER A 276 11.71 -15.01 -9.65
N ILE A 277 10.64 -14.24 -9.85
CA ILE A 277 10.53 -12.88 -9.35
C ILE A 277 10.59 -12.80 -7.81
N CYS A 278 10.09 -13.79 -7.08
CA CYS A 278 10.17 -13.82 -5.61
C CYS A 278 11.62 -13.85 -5.14
N SER A 279 12.46 -14.63 -5.80
CA SER A 279 13.91 -14.69 -5.53
C SER A 279 14.64 -13.39 -5.90
N VAL A 280 14.25 -12.76 -7.02
CA VAL A 280 14.78 -11.44 -7.43
C VAL A 280 14.39 -10.37 -6.41
N PHE A 281 13.13 -10.31 -6.05
CA PHE A 281 12.63 -9.36 -5.08
C PHE A 281 13.33 -9.51 -3.71
N ARG A 282 13.51 -10.76 -3.25
CA ARG A 282 14.27 -11.03 -2.04
C ARG A 282 15.70 -10.48 -2.14
N SER A 283 16.40 -10.74 -3.25
CA SER A 283 17.77 -10.30 -3.45
C SER A 283 17.91 -8.78 -3.53
N LEU A 284 16.93 -8.11 -4.14
CA LEU A 284 16.87 -6.64 -4.21
C LEU A 284 16.64 -6.03 -2.84
N THR A 285 15.72 -6.58 -2.06
CA THR A 285 15.43 -6.12 -0.70
C THR A 285 16.64 -6.34 0.20
N ASP A 286 17.28 -7.51 0.14
CA ASP A 286 18.51 -7.82 0.88
C ASP A 286 19.64 -6.83 0.56
N PHE A 287 19.73 -6.39 -0.70
CA PHE A 287 20.72 -5.40 -1.11
C PHE A 287 20.36 -3.97 -0.67
N SER A 288 19.12 -3.56 -0.84
CA SER A 288 18.69 -2.18 -0.61
C SER A 288 18.40 -1.86 0.86
N CYS A 289 17.83 -2.81 1.59
CA CYS A 289 17.38 -2.61 2.98
C CYS A 289 18.24 -3.33 4.02
N GLY A 290 19.11 -4.24 3.57
CA GLY A 290 19.87 -5.15 4.41
C GLY A 290 19.25 -6.54 4.47
N ALA A 291 20.09 -7.56 4.46
CA ALA A 291 19.73 -8.96 4.47
C ALA A 291 19.57 -9.50 5.89
N ILE A 292 18.73 -10.52 6.02
CA ILE A 292 18.67 -11.36 7.21
C ILE A 292 19.21 -12.74 6.83
N SER A 293 20.04 -13.33 7.67
CA SER A 293 20.58 -14.67 7.41
C SER A 293 19.47 -15.73 7.45
N ASP A 294 19.56 -16.69 6.54
CA ASP A 294 18.71 -17.88 6.52
C ASP A 294 19.29 -19.03 7.37
N ASP A 295 20.51 -18.89 7.90
CA ASP A 295 21.16 -19.89 8.76
C ASP A 295 20.84 -19.63 10.23
N PRO A 296 20.11 -20.53 10.92
CA PRO A 296 19.84 -20.40 12.36
C PRO A 296 21.10 -20.33 13.22
N GLY A 297 22.24 -20.78 12.71
CA GLY A 297 23.55 -20.70 13.39
C GLY A 297 24.17 -19.31 13.37
N ASP A 298 23.69 -18.42 12.52
CA ASP A 298 24.18 -17.05 12.43
C ASP A 298 23.61 -16.18 13.54
N THR A 299 24.45 -15.86 14.51
CA THR A 299 24.09 -15.07 15.69
C THR A 299 24.70 -13.66 15.69
N GLU A 300 25.52 -13.33 14.68
CA GLU A 300 26.24 -12.07 14.58
C GLU A 300 25.96 -11.37 13.25
N PHE A 301 26.04 -10.04 13.26
CA PHE A 301 26.02 -9.26 12.02
C PHE A 301 27.27 -9.56 11.20
N THR A 302 27.09 -9.87 9.93
CA THR A 302 28.18 -10.21 9.00
C THR A 302 28.03 -9.42 7.71
N VAL A 303 29.10 -9.38 6.93
CA VAL A 303 29.09 -8.86 5.55
C VAL A 303 29.53 -9.98 4.62
N ARG A 304 28.75 -10.22 3.59
CA ARG A 304 28.98 -11.28 2.59
C ARG A 304 28.75 -10.72 1.20
N SER A 305 29.16 -11.47 0.17
CA SER A 305 28.77 -11.14 -1.20
C SER A 305 27.26 -11.02 -1.33
N SER A 306 26.81 -10.02 -2.03
CA SER A 306 25.38 -9.82 -2.31
C SER A 306 24.87 -10.96 -3.19
N PRO A 307 23.70 -11.53 -2.90
CA PRO A 307 23.07 -12.48 -3.81
C PRO A 307 22.66 -11.85 -5.15
N LEU A 308 22.58 -10.52 -5.20
CA LEU A 308 22.21 -9.77 -6.41
C LEU A 308 23.34 -9.76 -7.44
N HIS A 309 24.60 -9.56 -6.98
CA HIS A 309 25.78 -9.52 -7.82
C HIS A 309 27.03 -9.81 -7.00
N GLU A 310 27.93 -10.67 -7.50
CA GLU A 310 29.13 -11.12 -6.78
C GLU A 310 30.13 -10.01 -6.46
N ASP A 311 30.14 -8.93 -7.22
CA ASP A 311 31.01 -7.78 -7.02
C ASP A 311 30.52 -6.83 -5.90
N PHE A 312 29.33 -7.05 -5.37
CA PHE A 312 28.75 -6.24 -4.31
C PHE A 312 28.73 -7.01 -3.00
N ASN A 313 28.82 -6.27 -1.91
CA ASN A 313 28.62 -6.83 -0.57
C ASN A 313 27.27 -6.36 -0.01
N ALA A 314 26.63 -7.23 0.74
CA ALA A 314 25.47 -6.92 1.55
C ALA A 314 25.76 -7.22 3.03
N ALA A 315 25.17 -6.45 3.91
CA ALA A 315 25.22 -6.71 5.33
C ALA A 315 24.06 -7.62 5.73
N PHE A 316 24.38 -8.65 6.52
CA PHE A 316 23.44 -9.66 6.99
C PHE A 316 23.24 -9.53 8.49
N ALA A 317 22.01 -9.39 8.90
CA ALA A 317 21.61 -9.51 10.29
C ALA A 317 21.52 -10.99 10.71
N PRO A 318 21.62 -11.31 12.01
CA PRO A 318 21.41 -12.66 12.53
C PRO A 318 20.06 -13.24 12.14
N PHE A 319 19.95 -14.57 12.09
CA PHE A 319 18.70 -15.29 11.80
C PHE A 319 17.51 -14.84 12.67
N SER A 320 17.78 -14.54 13.95
CA SER A 320 16.74 -14.05 14.88
C SER A 320 16.05 -12.76 14.45
N TYR A 321 16.60 -12.06 13.46
CA TYR A 321 16.01 -10.83 12.94
C TYR A 321 14.76 -11.06 12.09
N TRP A 322 14.48 -12.26 11.66
CA TRP A 322 13.18 -12.58 11.05
C TRP A 322 12.02 -12.32 12.01
N THR A 323 12.17 -12.68 13.28
CA THR A 323 11.18 -12.34 14.32
C THR A 323 11.32 -10.90 14.80
N ARG A 324 12.56 -10.39 14.85
CA ARG A 324 12.82 -9.01 15.24
C ARG A 324 12.21 -7.97 14.29
N ALA A 325 12.16 -8.28 13.00
CA ALA A 325 11.49 -7.44 11.99
C ALA A 325 9.97 -7.31 12.27
N LEU A 326 9.33 -8.37 12.78
CA LEU A 326 7.95 -8.34 13.23
C LEU A 326 7.75 -7.44 14.45
N ASP A 327 8.69 -7.46 15.40
CA ASP A 327 8.66 -6.55 16.55
C ASP A 327 8.75 -5.07 16.09
N MET A 328 9.66 -4.78 15.13
CA MET A 328 9.80 -3.43 14.57
C MET A 328 8.55 -2.97 13.83
N TYR A 329 7.95 -3.86 13.05
CA TYR A 329 6.70 -3.58 12.36
C TYR A 329 5.56 -3.29 13.33
N THR A 330 5.45 -4.09 14.38
CA THR A 330 4.45 -3.89 15.43
C THR A 330 4.67 -2.58 16.18
N GLN A 331 5.93 -2.18 16.43
CA GLN A 331 6.20 -0.87 17.04
C GLN A 331 5.72 0.29 16.15
N ALA A 332 5.99 0.22 14.84
CA ALA A 332 5.52 1.25 13.92
C ALA A 332 3.97 1.31 13.83
N ILE A 333 3.30 0.16 14.02
CA ILE A 333 1.84 0.07 14.15
C ILE A 333 1.35 0.76 15.44
N ILE A 334 2.04 0.55 16.56
CA ILE A 334 1.72 1.23 17.82
C ILE A 334 1.90 2.75 17.68
N ASP A 335 3.00 3.17 17.07
CA ASP A 335 3.32 4.58 16.88
C ASP A 335 2.27 5.32 16.05
N VAL A 336 1.77 4.71 14.97
CA VAL A 336 0.71 5.32 14.17
C VAL A 336 -0.66 5.28 14.87
N ASP A 337 -0.93 4.27 15.69
CA ASP A 337 -2.17 4.21 16.48
C ASP A 337 -2.27 5.36 17.49
N GLU A 338 -1.15 5.77 18.08
CA GLU A 338 -1.11 6.95 18.94
C GLU A 338 -1.55 8.22 18.18
N GLN A 339 -1.14 8.37 16.92
CA GLN A 339 -1.52 9.52 16.10
C GLN A 339 -2.98 9.43 15.62
N ILE A 340 -3.46 8.23 15.34
CA ILE A 340 -4.89 7.98 15.06
C ILE A 340 -5.73 8.34 16.31
N GLY A 341 -5.27 7.97 17.49
CA GLY A 341 -5.89 8.34 18.76
C GLY A 341 -5.98 9.85 18.94
N GLN A 342 -4.87 10.56 18.70
CA GLN A 342 -4.84 12.03 18.75
C GLN A 342 -5.86 12.66 17.79
N LEU A 343 -6.02 12.12 16.59
CA LEU A 343 -7.03 12.61 15.65
C LEU A 343 -8.45 12.33 16.15
N LEU A 344 -8.76 11.08 16.47
CA LEU A 344 -10.13 10.64 16.74
C LEU A 344 -10.71 11.20 18.05
N GLU A 345 -9.89 11.28 19.10
CA GLU A 345 -10.30 11.82 20.41
C GLU A 345 -10.56 13.32 20.37
N ASN A 346 -10.01 14.04 19.41
CA ASN A 346 -10.15 15.49 19.26
C ASN A 346 -11.14 15.92 18.17
N ILE A 347 -11.95 14.98 17.64
CA ILE A 347 -13.06 15.36 16.75
C ILE A 347 -14.13 16.09 17.55
N PRO A 348 -14.48 17.35 17.18
CA PRO A 348 -15.56 18.07 17.86
C PRO A 348 -16.89 17.29 17.81
N GLU A 349 -17.57 17.14 18.94
CA GLU A 349 -18.81 16.37 19.05
C GLU A 349 -19.89 16.82 18.06
N THR A 350 -19.95 18.11 17.77
CA THR A 350 -20.88 18.70 16.78
C THR A 350 -20.64 18.20 15.36
N LEU A 351 -19.40 17.85 15.00
CA LEU A 351 -19.07 17.26 13.71
C LEU A 351 -19.25 15.74 13.75
N LEU A 352 -18.84 15.10 14.84
CA LEU A 352 -18.87 13.64 15.02
C LEU A 352 -20.30 13.09 14.89
N ALA A 353 -21.30 13.77 15.45
CA ALA A 353 -22.70 13.36 15.40
C ALA A 353 -23.27 13.17 13.98
N ASN A 354 -22.69 13.84 12.98
CA ASN A 354 -23.06 13.69 11.57
C ASN A 354 -21.88 13.21 10.72
N MET A 355 -21.16 12.17 11.18
CA MET A 355 -19.96 11.71 10.52
C MET A 355 -19.97 10.19 10.26
N VAL A 356 -19.47 9.81 9.11
CA VAL A 356 -19.05 8.44 8.80
C VAL A 356 -17.53 8.43 8.74
N ILE A 357 -16.90 7.56 9.54
CA ILE A 357 -15.45 7.40 9.59
C ILE A 357 -15.08 6.09 8.90
N MET A 358 -14.15 6.15 7.97
CA MET A 358 -13.61 5.01 7.24
C MET A 358 -12.12 4.91 7.51
N PHE A 359 -11.63 3.70 7.82
CA PHE A 359 -10.21 3.41 8.03
C PHE A 359 -9.77 2.25 7.16
N THR A 360 -8.62 2.39 6.49
CA THR A 360 -7.98 1.32 5.71
C THR A 360 -6.45 1.51 5.63
N SER A 361 -5.77 0.61 4.94
CA SER A 361 -4.38 0.77 4.48
C SER A 361 -4.34 0.75 2.96
N ASP A 362 -3.30 1.33 2.36
CA ASP A 362 -3.12 1.28 0.90
C ASP A 362 -2.66 -0.11 0.43
N HIS A 363 -1.77 -0.78 1.12
CA HIS A 363 -1.34 -2.16 0.87
C HIS A 363 -0.83 -2.80 2.17
N GLY A 364 -0.42 -4.07 2.09
CA GLY A 364 0.15 -4.80 3.19
C GLY A 364 1.69 -4.77 3.23
N GLU A 365 2.26 -5.68 4.02
CA GLU A 365 3.69 -5.85 4.28
C GLU A 365 3.97 -7.34 4.51
N TYR A 366 5.02 -7.89 3.89
CA TYR A 366 5.39 -9.30 4.09
C TYR A 366 5.88 -9.57 5.51
N ALA A 367 6.63 -8.67 6.10
CA ALA A 367 7.10 -8.74 7.48
C ALA A 367 7.54 -10.17 7.85
N SER A 368 8.56 -10.66 7.16
CA SER A 368 9.16 -12.00 7.33
C SER A 368 8.35 -13.19 6.79
N SER A 369 7.08 -13.03 6.46
CA SER A 369 6.33 -14.07 5.74
C SER A 369 7.00 -14.37 4.40
N HIS A 370 7.05 -15.62 4.00
CA HIS A 370 7.76 -16.10 2.79
C HIS A 370 9.24 -15.72 2.74
N GLY A 371 9.86 -15.34 3.87
CA GLY A 371 11.23 -14.83 3.90
C GLY A 371 11.39 -13.49 3.18
N LEU A 372 10.33 -12.72 3.05
CA LEU A 372 10.30 -11.43 2.38
C LEU A 372 10.11 -10.28 3.37
N GLN A 373 10.48 -9.08 2.94
CA GLN A 373 10.30 -7.81 3.62
C GLN A 373 9.73 -6.81 2.62
N GLY A 374 8.97 -5.82 3.12
CA GLY A 374 8.37 -4.81 2.25
C GLY A 374 7.12 -5.34 1.53
N LYS A 375 6.94 -4.89 0.31
CA LYS A 375 5.71 -5.06 -0.50
C LYS A 375 6.05 -5.25 -1.97
N GLY A 376 5.02 -5.44 -2.78
CA GLY A 376 5.15 -5.48 -4.25
C GLY A 376 5.19 -6.90 -4.78
N ILE A 377 5.39 -6.99 -5.97
CA ILE A 377 5.59 -7.95 -7.05
C ILE A 377 5.29 -9.44 -6.80
N THR A 378 4.74 -9.82 -5.68
CA THR A 378 4.17 -11.14 -5.44
C THR A 378 2.69 -11.02 -5.08
N ALA A 379 1.93 -12.10 -5.18
CA ALA A 379 0.51 -12.08 -4.87
C ALA A 379 0.18 -12.76 -3.52
N TYR A 380 1.11 -12.73 -2.56
CA TYR A 380 0.85 -13.28 -1.23
C TYR A 380 -0.14 -12.43 -0.44
N GLU A 381 -0.94 -13.10 0.41
CA GLU A 381 -2.00 -12.46 1.22
C GLU A 381 -1.49 -11.27 2.02
N GLU A 382 -0.27 -11.35 2.53
CA GLU A 382 0.34 -10.32 3.36
C GLU A 382 0.52 -8.98 2.63
N GLY A 383 0.75 -9.00 1.33
CA GLY A 383 0.83 -7.80 0.50
C GLY A 383 -0.53 -7.27 0.06
N MET A 384 -1.52 -8.16 -0.07
CA MET A 384 -2.81 -7.86 -0.68
C MET A 384 -3.92 -7.53 0.30
N ARG A 385 -3.95 -8.21 1.45
CA ARG A 385 -5.06 -8.16 2.40
C ARG A 385 -4.84 -7.10 3.46
N VAL A 386 -5.74 -6.12 3.49
CA VAL A 386 -5.67 -4.96 4.37
C VAL A 386 -6.94 -4.81 5.20
N PRO A 387 -6.91 -4.09 6.33
CA PRO A 387 -8.12 -3.83 7.10
C PRO A 387 -9.03 -2.81 6.38
N LEU A 388 -10.34 -2.98 6.55
CA LEU A 388 -11.33 -1.93 6.29
C LEU A 388 -12.29 -1.89 7.49
N VAL A 389 -12.44 -0.70 8.07
CA VAL A 389 -13.40 -0.43 9.15
C VAL A 389 -14.25 0.77 8.78
N VAL A 390 -15.55 0.68 8.99
CA VAL A 390 -16.49 1.79 8.77
C VAL A 390 -17.35 2.00 10.02
N ARG A 391 -17.21 3.15 10.66
CA ARG A 391 -18.04 3.57 11.80
C ARG A 391 -18.98 4.69 11.37
N ASP A 392 -20.27 4.50 11.61
CA ASP A 392 -21.35 5.43 11.26
C ASP A 392 -21.95 6.03 12.52
N HIS A 393 -21.61 7.28 12.82
CA HIS A 393 -22.18 8.00 13.95
C HIS A 393 -23.58 8.57 13.66
N THR A 394 -24.01 8.59 12.39
CA THR A 394 -25.35 9.04 12.02
C THR A 394 -26.42 7.98 12.24
N GLY A 395 -26.02 6.70 12.28
CA GLY A 395 -26.91 5.55 12.33
C GLY A 395 -27.73 5.32 11.05
N ALA A 396 -27.41 5.98 9.94
CA ALA A 396 -28.17 5.88 8.69
C ALA A 396 -27.67 4.77 7.76
N PHE A 397 -26.37 4.45 7.79
CA PHE A 397 -25.72 3.65 6.75
C PHE A 397 -25.30 2.26 7.22
N VAL A 398 -25.03 2.08 8.50
CA VAL A 398 -24.52 0.82 9.07
C VAL A 398 -25.61 0.11 9.88
N ARG A 399 -25.66 -1.23 9.74
CA ARG A 399 -26.46 -2.14 10.59
C ARG A 399 -25.59 -3.30 11.04
N ASP A 400 -25.89 -3.85 12.20
CA ASP A 400 -25.23 -5.01 12.80
C ASP A 400 -23.69 -4.89 12.80
N PRO A 401 -23.12 -3.81 13.39
CA PRO A 401 -21.67 -3.55 13.36
C PRO A 401 -20.87 -4.62 14.12
N GLU A 402 -21.50 -5.38 15.03
CA GLU A 402 -20.89 -6.48 15.75
C GLU A 402 -20.53 -7.67 14.83
N ASN A 403 -21.24 -7.83 13.70
CA ASN A 403 -20.99 -8.90 12.74
C ASN A 403 -19.86 -8.50 11.78
N GLU A 404 -18.77 -9.26 11.80
CA GLU A 404 -17.70 -9.11 10.83
C GLU A 404 -18.19 -9.44 9.41
N ARG A 405 -17.72 -8.70 8.43
CA ARG A 405 -18.00 -8.92 7.00
C ARG A 405 -16.92 -9.80 6.40
N SER A 406 -17.27 -11.01 6.03
CA SER A 406 -16.38 -11.98 5.37
C SER A 406 -16.47 -11.94 3.84
N GLN A 407 -17.27 -11.05 3.30
CA GLN A 407 -17.38 -10.84 1.86
C GLN A 407 -16.07 -10.29 1.30
N ILE A 408 -15.69 -10.80 0.14
CA ILE A 408 -14.56 -10.24 -0.61
C ILE A 408 -14.95 -8.86 -1.13
N ALA A 409 -14.09 -7.88 -0.85
CA ALA A 409 -14.22 -6.50 -1.32
C ALA A 409 -12.84 -5.93 -1.66
N SER A 410 -12.79 -4.81 -2.40
CA SER A 410 -11.54 -4.26 -2.91
C SER A 410 -11.51 -2.73 -2.88
N HIS A 411 -10.32 -2.16 -2.95
CA HIS A 411 -10.09 -0.71 -3.03
C HIS A 411 -10.88 -0.02 -4.14
N VAL A 412 -11.05 -0.66 -5.29
CA VAL A 412 -11.82 -0.07 -6.41
C VAL A 412 -13.31 0.14 -6.10
N ASP A 413 -13.79 -0.40 -4.98
CA ASP A 413 -15.17 -0.25 -4.52
C ASP A 413 -15.36 0.96 -3.58
N LEU A 414 -14.26 1.63 -3.15
CA LEU A 414 -14.34 2.75 -2.20
C LEU A 414 -14.95 4.02 -2.80
N LEU A 415 -14.58 4.39 -4.03
CA LEU A 415 -15.14 5.58 -4.68
C LEU A 415 -16.67 5.48 -4.81
N PRO A 416 -17.27 4.38 -5.32
CA PRO A 416 -18.71 4.19 -5.31
C PRO A 416 -19.34 4.23 -3.91
N LEU A 417 -18.66 3.67 -2.90
CA LEU A 417 -19.14 3.76 -1.52
C LEU A 417 -19.23 5.22 -1.05
N MET A 418 -18.16 6.01 -1.23
CA MET A 418 -18.14 7.42 -0.83
C MET A 418 -19.25 8.21 -1.50
N MET A 419 -19.47 7.95 -2.79
CA MET A 419 -20.57 8.61 -3.52
C MET A 419 -21.95 8.19 -3.01
N LYS A 420 -22.16 6.92 -2.69
CA LYS A 420 -23.42 6.45 -2.08
C LYS A 420 -23.66 7.03 -0.69
N LEU A 421 -22.61 7.20 0.12
CA LEU A 421 -22.72 7.90 1.40
C LEU A 421 -23.11 9.36 1.21
N ALA A 422 -22.56 10.03 0.20
CA ALA A 422 -22.81 11.45 -0.07
C ALA A 422 -24.18 11.74 -0.70
N THR A 423 -24.71 10.84 -1.52
CA THR A 423 -25.93 11.06 -2.32
C THR A 423 -27.12 10.20 -1.87
N GLY A 424 -26.87 9.19 -1.06
CA GLY A 424 -27.88 8.22 -0.62
C GLY A 424 -28.24 7.16 -1.66
N GLY A 425 -27.64 7.17 -2.86
CA GLY A 425 -27.96 6.22 -3.93
C GLY A 425 -27.02 6.30 -5.13
N ASP A 426 -27.52 5.89 -6.30
CA ASP A 426 -26.76 5.80 -7.55
C ASP A 426 -27.04 6.94 -8.55
N ASP A 427 -27.81 7.98 -8.16
CA ASP A 427 -28.21 9.08 -9.03
C ASP A 427 -27.02 9.94 -9.52
N TRP A 428 -25.86 9.81 -8.87
CA TRP A 428 -24.60 10.43 -9.31
C TRP A 428 -24.00 9.76 -10.55
N MET A 429 -24.41 8.52 -10.87
CA MET A 429 -23.89 7.76 -12.01
C MET A 429 -24.45 8.26 -13.34
N THR A 430 -23.68 9.06 -14.05
CA THR A 430 -23.91 9.31 -15.48
C THR A 430 -23.75 8.03 -16.29
N ASP A 431 -24.08 8.04 -17.57
CA ASP A 431 -23.86 6.87 -18.45
C ASP A 431 -22.39 6.46 -18.51
N ASP A 432 -21.46 7.42 -18.47
CA ASP A 432 -20.04 7.16 -18.47
C ASP A 432 -19.56 6.59 -17.13
N TYR A 433 -20.03 7.14 -16.00
CA TYR A 433 -19.72 6.58 -14.69
C TYR A 433 -20.32 5.18 -14.51
N ARG A 434 -21.50 4.92 -15.09
CA ARG A 434 -22.11 3.58 -15.07
C ARG A 434 -21.30 2.55 -15.86
N LYS A 435 -20.69 2.94 -16.97
CA LYS A 435 -19.75 2.06 -17.70
C LYS A 435 -18.51 1.74 -16.88
N MET A 436 -18.00 2.70 -16.12
CA MET A 436 -16.76 2.55 -15.33
C MET A 436 -16.98 1.85 -14.00
N TYR A 437 -18.07 2.17 -13.32
CA TYR A 437 -18.31 1.79 -11.92
C TYR A 437 -19.51 0.87 -11.72
N GLY A 438 -20.33 0.66 -12.74
CA GLY A 438 -21.58 -0.11 -12.59
C GLY A 438 -21.37 -1.59 -12.22
N GLN A 439 -20.16 -2.11 -12.38
CA GLN A 439 -19.77 -3.47 -11.97
C GLN A 439 -19.00 -3.51 -10.65
N ARG A 440 -18.78 -2.34 -10.00
CA ARG A 440 -18.15 -2.30 -8.68
C ARG A 440 -19.09 -2.85 -7.63
N LEU A 441 -18.52 -3.43 -6.57
CA LEU A 441 -19.30 -3.98 -5.47
C LEU A 441 -20.06 -2.88 -4.73
N ASP A 442 -21.30 -3.14 -4.42
CA ASP A 442 -22.10 -2.26 -3.55
C ASP A 442 -21.72 -2.46 -2.07
N LEU A 443 -20.64 -1.83 -1.64
CA LEU A 443 -20.22 -1.84 -0.24
C LEU A 443 -21.28 -1.24 0.69
N ALA A 444 -22.07 -0.25 0.23
CA ALA A 444 -23.12 0.33 1.05
C ALA A 444 -24.23 -0.69 1.36
N ALA A 445 -24.50 -1.64 0.46
CA ALA A 445 -25.41 -2.75 0.73
C ALA A 445 -24.83 -3.68 1.82
N ILE A 446 -23.52 -3.99 1.77
CA ILE A 446 -22.86 -4.83 2.77
C ILE A 446 -22.81 -4.14 4.15
N LEU A 447 -22.65 -2.83 4.20
CA LEU A 447 -22.73 -2.07 5.46
C LEU A 447 -24.11 -2.20 6.12
N ARG A 448 -25.17 -2.30 5.31
CA ARG A 448 -26.58 -2.40 5.79
C ARG A 448 -27.01 -3.84 6.06
N ASP A 449 -26.43 -4.82 5.38
CA ASP A 449 -26.82 -6.23 5.50
C ASP A 449 -25.58 -7.13 5.46
N ALA A 450 -25.28 -7.78 6.57
CA ALA A 450 -24.17 -8.73 6.67
C ALA A 450 -24.30 -9.94 5.72
N LYS A 451 -25.46 -10.16 5.11
CA LYS A 451 -25.73 -11.24 4.15
C LYS A 451 -25.70 -10.77 2.70
N ALA A 452 -25.50 -9.46 2.46
CA ALA A 452 -25.35 -8.96 1.09
C ALA A 452 -24.18 -9.67 0.38
N PRO A 453 -24.30 -9.94 -0.92
CA PRO A 453 -23.25 -10.67 -1.65
C PRO A 453 -21.97 -9.83 -1.76
N GLY A 454 -20.82 -10.48 -1.63
CA GLY A 454 -19.52 -9.91 -1.93
C GLY A 454 -19.10 -10.13 -3.38
N ARG A 455 -17.87 -9.75 -3.70
CA ARG A 455 -17.23 -10.12 -4.97
C ARG A 455 -17.01 -11.64 -5.05
N PRO A 456 -17.11 -12.24 -6.23
CA PRO A 456 -16.69 -13.64 -6.42
C PRO A 456 -15.17 -13.82 -6.27
N TYR A 457 -14.40 -12.75 -6.52
CA TYR A 457 -12.95 -12.67 -6.36
C TYR A 457 -12.50 -11.22 -6.18
N ALA A 458 -11.34 -11.01 -5.57
CA ALA A 458 -10.60 -9.75 -5.66
C ALA A 458 -9.52 -9.86 -6.72
N VAL A 459 -9.32 -8.76 -7.45
CA VAL A 459 -8.22 -8.61 -8.43
C VAL A 459 -7.15 -7.75 -7.80
N TYR A 460 -5.92 -8.20 -7.92
CA TYR A 460 -4.71 -7.54 -7.47
C TYR A 460 -3.71 -7.52 -8.61
N SER A 461 -2.98 -6.44 -8.75
CA SER A 461 -1.85 -6.39 -9.67
C SER A 461 -0.66 -5.70 -9.02
N SER A 462 0.52 -6.10 -9.41
CA SER A 462 1.75 -5.42 -9.05
C SER A 462 2.70 -5.46 -10.23
N ASP A 463 3.35 -4.34 -10.43
CA ASP A 463 4.26 -4.13 -11.53
C ASP A 463 5.56 -3.56 -10.98
N GLU A 464 6.69 -4.06 -11.47
CA GLU A 464 8.00 -3.52 -11.18
C GLU A 464 8.79 -3.37 -12.48
N HIS A 465 9.76 -2.50 -12.46
CA HIS A 465 10.68 -2.39 -13.57
C HIS A 465 12.11 -2.55 -13.05
N PHE A 466 12.65 -3.73 -13.28
CA PHE A 466 14.05 -4.01 -13.00
C PHE A 466 14.91 -3.66 -14.20
N ILE A 467 16.15 -3.24 -13.95
CA ILE A 467 17.18 -3.11 -14.99
C ILE A 467 17.78 -4.51 -15.15
N PRO A 468 17.42 -5.29 -16.21
CA PRO A 468 17.78 -6.71 -16.30
C PRO A 468 19.27 -6.96 -16.21
N GLU A 469 20.07 -6.06 -16.82
CA GLU A 469 21.52 -6.17 -16.85
C GLU A 469 22.18 -5.93 -15.50
N ALA A 470 21.51 -5.21 -14.59
CA ALA A 470 22.04 -4.93 -13.27
C ALA A 470 21.85 -6.08 -12.29
N VAL A 471 20.93 -7.01 -12.57
CA VAL A 471 20.51 -8.03 -11.61
C VAL A 471 20.71 -9.47 -12.05
N ASN A 472 21.32 -9.76 -13.20
CA ASN A 472 21.51 -11.11 -13.74
C ASN A 472 20.24 -11.99 -13.82
N TYR A 473 19.04 -11.40 -13.87
CA TYR A 473 17.76 -12.09 -13.84
C TYR A 473 16.90 -11.78 -15.07
N LEU A 474 17.48 -11.94 -16.24
CA LEU A 474 16.90 -11.59 -17.55
C LEU A 474 15.50 -12.19 -17.82
N ASP A 475 15.12 -13.25 -17.11
CA ASP A 475 13.86 -13.97 -17.31
C ASP A 475 12.85 -13.79 -16.17
N ALA A 476 13.12 -12.93 -15.18
CA ALA A 476 12.16 -12.70 -14.10
C ALA A 476 10.96 -11.89 -14.63
N PRO A 477 9.73 -12.40 -14.50
CA PRO A 477 8.55 -11.66 -14.92
C PRO A 477 8.30 -10.49 -13.97
N GLU A 478 8.13 -9.29 -14.53
CA GLU A 478 8.00 -8.02 -13.80
C GLU A 478 6.55 -7.67 -13.43
N HIS A 479 5.60 -8.51 -13.81
CA HIS A 479 4.19 -8.27 -13.57
C HIS A 479 3.54 -9.48 -12.93
N VAL A 480 2.71 -9.22 -11.94
CA VAL A 480 1.85 -10.23 -11.33
C VAL A 480 0.39 -9.77 -11.34
N ILE A 481 -0.51 -10.69 -11.66
CA ILE A 481 -1.93 -10.52 -11.43
C ILE A 481 -2.39 -11.62 -10.48
N GLY A 482 -2.93 -11.23 -9.33
CA GLY A 482 -3.52 -12.12 -8.35
C GLY A 482 -5.04 -12.12 -8.44
N LEU A 483 -5.64 -13.30 -8.30
CA LEU A 483 -7.09 -13.47 -8.09
C LEU A 483 -7.32 -14.20 -6.78
N ALA A 484 -7.82 -13.49 -5.78
CA ALA A 484 -8.18 -14.08 -4.49
C ALA A 484 -9.66 -14.51 -4.50
N PHE A 485 -9.89 -15.80 -4.34
CA PHE A 485 -11.22 -16.43 -4.22
C PHE A 485 -11.50 -16.82 -2.76
N PRO A 486 -12.74 -17.16 -2.40
CA PRO A 486 -13.01 -17.76 -1.10
C PRO A 486 -12.26 -19.07 -0.82
N GLU A 487 -12.06 -19.88 -1.86
CA GLU A 487 -11.50 -21.22 -1.79
C GLU A 487 -10.01 -21.33 -2.16
N GLY A 488 -9.38 -20.26 -2.65
CA GLY A 488 -8.00 -20.33 -3.10
C GLY A 488 -7.54 -19.06 -3.79
N LYS A 489 -6.33 -19.08 -4.32
CA LYS A 489 -5.73 -17.92 -4.99
C LYS A 489 -4.90 -18.33 -6.20
N LEU A 490 -5.07 -17.60 -7.27
CA LEU A 490 -4.21 -17.63 -8.45
C LEU A 490 -3.23 -16.45 -8.40
N ALA A 491 -1.94 -16.70 -8.63
CA ALA A 491 -0.96 -15.69 -9.01
C ALA A 491 -0.44 -16.02 -10.42
N ALA A 492 -0.56 -15.08 -11.34
CA ALA A 492 -0.11 -15.21 -12.72
C ALA A 492 1.00 -14.19 -13.00
N TYR A 493 2.20 -14.69 -13.20
CA TYR A 493 3.39 -13.89 -13.43
C TYR A 493 3.68 -13.78 -14.93
N SER A 494 3.94 -12.58 -15.42
CA SER A 494 4.08 -12.32 -16.84
C SER A 494 5.11 -11.26 -17.16
N HIS A 495 5.58 -11.26 -18.40
CA HIS A 495 6.13 -10.05 -19.02
C HIS A 495 4.98 -9.32 -19.70
N TRP A 496 4.82 -8.09 -19.35
CA TRP A 496 3.78 -7.25 -19.90
C TRP A 496 4.41 -6.06 -20.60
N PHE A 497 4.70 -6.25 -21.86
CA PHE A 497 5.14 -5.13 -22.66
C PHE A 497 3.94 -4.18 -22.85
N PRO A 498 4.12 -2.89 -22.66
CA PRO A 498 3.07 -1.92 -22.94
C PRO A 498 2.49 -2.05 -24.36
N GLU A 499 3.30 -2.53 -25.33
CA GLU A 499 2.93 -2.74 -26.72
C GLU A 499 1.98 -3.90 -26.92
N THR A 500 1.99 -4.88 -26.02
CA THR A 500 1.06 -5.99 -26.10
C THR A 500 -0.11 -5.70 -25.16
N GLU A 501 -1.30 -5.69 -25.67
CA GLU A 501 -2.51 -5.53 -24.86
C GLU A 501 -2.72 -6.74 -23.92
N TRP A 502 -1.92 -7.79 -24.04
CA TRP A 502 -2.05 -9.03 -23.29
C TRP A 502 -0.74 -9.43 -22.62
N PRO A 503 -0.80 -9.87 -21.36
CA PRO A 503 0.37 -10.39 -20.66
C PRO A 503 0.83 -11.71 -21.29
N ILE A 504 2.15 -11.89 -21.39
CA ILE A 504 2.75 -13.16 -21.77
C ILE A 504 3.08 -13.89 -20.47
N PHE A 505 2.22 -14.81 -20.04
CA PHE A 505 2.43 -15.57 -18.81
C PHE A 505 3.68 -16.43 -18.90
N LYS A 506 4.53 -16.33 -17.90
CA LYS A 506 5.75 -17.13 -17.73
C LYS A 506 5.54 -18.27 -16.75
N THR A 507 4.86 -17.99 -15.64
CA THR A 507 4.52 -18.99 -14.62
C THR A 507 3.25 -18.61 -13.91
N THR A 508 2.63 -19.60 -13.28
CA THR A 508 1.45 -19.42 -12.43
C THR A 508 1.61 -20.21 -11.14
N GLU A 509 1.07 -19.66 -10.08
CA GLU A 509 0.93 -20.33 -8.80
C GLU A 509 -0.56 -20.40 -8.47
N TYR A 510 -1.00 -21.52 -7.91
CA TYR A 510 -2.35 -21.67 -7.38
C TYR A 510 -2.30 -22.32 -6.02
N TYR A 511 -2.94 -21.70 -5.06
CA TYR A 511 -3.02 -22.14 -3.67
C TYR A 511 -4.44 -22.54 -3.32
N ASP A 512 -4.62 -23.82 -2.96
CA ASP A 512 -5.92 -24.37 -2.55
C ASP A 512 -6.13 -24.19 -1.05
N TYR A 513 -7.02 -23.31 -0.66
CA TYR A 513 -7.29 -22.98 0.74
C TYR A 513 -8.04 -24.07 1.52
N ALA A 514 -8.39 -25.18 0.87
CA ALA A 514 -8.88 -26.36 1.57
C ALA A 514 -7.78 -27.01 2.45
N THR A 515 -6.51 -26.81 2.10
CA THR A 515 -5.37 -27.35 2.86
C THR A 515 -4.72 -26.28 3.75
N GLU A 516 -3.99 -26.69 4.80
CA GLU A 516 -3.23 -25.76 5.63
C GLU A 516 -2.10 -25.10 4.82
N ASP A 517 -1.30 -25.90 4.10
CA ASP A 517 -0.20 -25.40 3.28
C ASP A 517 -0.70 -24.50 2.12
N GLY A 518 -1.89 -24.75 1.61
CA GLY A 518 -2.53 -23.86 0.64
C GLY A 518 -2.90 -22.51 1.25
N ARG A 519 -3.46 -22.49 2.47
CA ARG A 519 -3.76 -21.23 3.19
C ARG A 519 -2.52 -20.47 3.63
N LEU A 520 -1.40 -21.16 3.83
CA LEU A 520 -0.09 -20.60 4.10
C LEU A 520 0.65 -20.22 2.80
N GLU A 521 0.06 -20.51 1.64
CA GLU A 521 0.62 -20.25 0.32
C GLU A 521 2.00 -20.89 0.08
N LEU A 522 2.18 -22.08 0.64
CA LEU A 522 3.38 -22.92 0.52
C LEU A 522 3.22 -24.02 -0.53
N ALA A 523 2.01 -24.55 -0.73
CA ALA A 523 1.73 -25.64 -1.65
C ALA A 523 1.16 -25.11 -2.98
N ASN A 524 2.04 -24.87 -3.93
CA ASN A 524 1.65 -24.46 -5.29
C ASN A 524 1.10 -25.66 -6.09
N THR A 525 -0.11 -25.53 -6.63
CA THR A 525 -0.80 -26.55 -7.43
C THR A 525 -1.28 -26.02 -8.79
N PRO A 526 -0.36 -25.57 -9.68
CA PRO A 526 -0.67 -24.84 -10.92
C PRO A 526 -1.45 -25.69 -11.94
N ASP A 527 -1.37 -27.00 -11.85
CA ASP A 527 -2.05 -27.96 -12.74
C ASP A 527 -3.45 -28.38 -12.26
N ALA A 528 -3.87 -27.93 -11.07
CA ALA A 528 -5.18 -28.24 -10.53
C ALA A 528 -6.31 -27.76 -11.46
N PRO A 529 -7.47 -28.47 -11.53
CA PRO A 529 -8.61 -28.01 -12.31
C PRO A 529 -9.06 -26.58 -11.95
N ALA A 530 -9.00 -26.22 -10.66
CA ALA A 530 -9.32 -24.88 -10.17
C ALA A 530 -8.33 -23.82 -10.69
N ALA A 531 -7.04 -24.12 -10.75
CA ALA A 531 -6.02 -23.25 -11.34
C ALA A 531 -6.34 -22.96 -12.82
N LYS A 532 -6.64 -24.00 -13.60
CA LYS A 532 -7.00 -23.87 -15.02
C LYS A 532 -8.27 -23.04 -15.22
N ALA A 533 -9.27 -23.23 -14.35
CA ALA A 533 -10.48 -22.43 -14.37
C ALA A 533 -10.21 -20.96 -14.04
N ALA A 534 -9.36 -20.69 -13.04
CA ALA A 534 -8.97 -19.34 -12.66
C ALA A 534 -8.16 -18.64 -13.77
N ILE A 535 -7.24 -19.32 -14.45
CA ILE A 535 -6.50 -18.79 -15.61
C ILE A 535 -7.47 -18.48 -16.76
N LYS A 536 -8.44 -19.35 -17.01
CA LYS A 536 -9.46 -19.09 -18.03
C LYS A 536 -10.27 -17.84 -17.68
N LEU A 537 -10.74 -17.73 -16.44
CA LEU A 537 -11.45 -16.55 -15.94
C LEU A 537 -10.61 -15.28 -16.09
N LEU A 538 -9.35 -15.35 -15.72
CA LEU A 538 -8.40 -14.23 -15.84
C LEU A 538 -8.33 -13.73 -17.30
N ASN A 539 -8.14 -14.64 -18.26
CA ASN A 539 -7.98 -14.28 -19.66
C ASN A 539 -9.28 -13.84 -20.34
N GLU A 540 -10.40 -14.51 -20.05
CA GLU A 540 -11.65 -14.28 -20.78
C GLU A 540 -12.52 -13.18 -20.16
N GLN A 541 -12.34 -12.88 -18.87
CA GLN A 541 -13.20 -11.94 -18.16
C GLN A 541 -12.41 -10.80 -17.47
N VAL A 542 -11.43 -11.14 -16.61
CA VAL A 542 -10.79 -10.15 -15.74
C VAL A 542 -9.94 -9.16 -16.54
N ILE A 543 -9.07 -9.66 -17.42
CA ILE A 543 -8.21 -8.78 -18.22
C ILE A 543 -9.05 -7.89 -19.14
N PRO A 544 -9.96 -8.41 -19.98
CA PRO A 544 -10.69 -7.57 -20.93
C PRO A 544 -11.74 -6.67 -20.31
N ASN A 545 -12.40 -7.10 -19.22
CA ASN A 545 -13.58 -6.42 -18.69
C ASN A 545 -13.34 -5.67 -17.38
N GLU A 546 -12.18 -5.87 -16.73
CA GLU A 546 -11.82 -5.16 -15.51
C GLU A 546 -10.50 -4.40 -15.66
N LEU A 547 -9.37 -5.11 -15.81
CA LEU A 547 -8.05 -4.47 -15.85
C LEU A 547 -7.86 -3.59 -17.08
N ARG A 548 -8.40 -4.00 -18.21
CA ARG A 548 -8.34 -3.28 -19.50
C ARG A 548 -9.71 -2.89 -20.04
N ALA A 549 -10.71 -2.84 -19.17
CA ALA A 549 -12.03 -2.36 -19.56
C ALA A 549 -11.90 -0.99 -20.25
N PRO A 550 -12.50 -0.83 -21.45
CA PRO A 550 -12.40 0.43 -22.18
C PRO A 550 -13.06 1.56 -21.39
N LEU A 551 -12.35 2.67 -21.28
CA LEU A 551 -12.84 3.87 -20.63
C LEU A 551 -13.68 4.71 -21.63
N PRO A 552 -14.64 5.52 -21.14
CA PRO A 552 -15.32 6.52 -21.95
C PRO A 552 -14.32 7.44 -22.67
N LEU A 553 -14.68 7.97 -23.83
CA LEU A 553 -13.78 8.70 -24.72
C LEU A 553 -13.02 9.85 -24.01
N GLN A 554 -13.67 10.56 -23.11
CA GLN A 554 -13.03 11.65 -22.36
C GLN A 554 -11.86 11.18 -21.47
N TYR A 555 -11.93 9.95 -20.94
CA TYR A 555 -10.86 9.36 -20.10
C TYR A 555 -9.89 8.51 -20.90
N TRP A 556 -10.29 8.07 -22.09
CA TRP A 556 -9.42 7.31 -23.00
C TRP A 556 -8.19 8.13 -23.41
N ILE A 557 -8.35 9.44 -23.65
CA ILE A 557 -7.22 10.32 -23.98
C ILE A 557 -6.24 10.37 -22.82
N ALA A 558 -6.73 10.55 -21.59
CA ALA A 558 -5.90 10.55 -20.37
C ALA A 558 -5.16 9.21 -20.22
N GLN A 559 -5.87 8.08 -20.44
CA GLN A 559 -5.29 6.75 -20.40
C GLN A 559 -4.16 6.58 -21.42
N LYS A 560 -4.37 7.00 -22.66
CA LYS A 560 -3.33 6.92 -23.70
C LYS A 560 -2.17 7.88 -23.44
N THR A 561 -2.43 9.06 -22.87
CA THR A 561 -1.39 10.00 -22.46
C THR A 561 -0.54 9.40 -21.33
N ALA A 562 -1.17 8.80 -20.32
CA ALA A 562 -0.48 8.14 -19.23
C ALA A 562 0.38 6.97 -19.72
N LEU A 563 -0.18 6.13 -20.60
CA LEU A 563 0.53 5.03 -21.23
C LEU A 563 1.75 5.52 -22.01
N PHE A 564 1.61 6.56 -22.83
CA PHE A 564 2.70 7.12 -23.61
C PHE A 564 3.82 7.68 -22.72
N LYS A 565 3.48 8.40 -21.65
CA LYS A 565 4.45 8.90 -20.68
C LYS A 565 5.19 7.78 -19.94
N TYR A 566 4.46 6.71 -19.59
CA TYR A 566 5.07 5.51 -18.99
C TYR A 566 6.09 4.87 -19.93
N TRP A 567 5.77 4.81 -21.23
CA TRP A 567 6.65 4.30 -22.25
C TRP A 567 7.92 5.13 -22.46
N GLU A 568 7.77 6.45 -22.52
CA GLU A 568 8.93 7.33 -22.61
C GLU A 568 9.90 7.08 -21.46
N TRP A 569 9.36 6.79 -20.27
CA TRP A 569 10.18 6.47 -19.13
C TRP A 569 10.85 5.10 -19.21
N VAL A 570 10.13 4.04 -19.59
CA VAL A 570 10.72 2.69 -19.80
C VAL A 570 11.86 2.75 -20.81
N LEU A 571 11.63 3.42 -21.95
CA LEU A 571 12.67 3.61 -22.96
C LEU A 571 13.87 4.45 -22.47
N PHE A 572 13.63 5.37 -21.55
CA PHE A 572 14.71 6.14 -20.93
C PHE A 572 15.55 5.24 -20.01
N LEU A 573 14.94 4.40 -19.22
CA LEU A 573 15.64 3.45 -18.36
C LEU A 573 16.49 2.46 -19.16
N ASP A 574 15.97 1.89 -20.22
CA ASP A 574 16.71 0.99 -21.11
C ASP A 574 17.96 1.66 -21.70
N LYS A 575 17.84 2.94 -22.09
CA LYS A 575 18.99 3.71 -22.57
C LYS A 575 19.97 4.06 -21.46
N ALA A 576 19.49 4.40 -20.28
CA ALA A 576 20.33 4.73 -19.12
C ALA A 576 21.10 3.51 -18.63
N SER A 577 20.48 2.33 -18.56
CA SER A 577 21.12 1.07 -18.21
C SER A 577 22.24 0.73 -19.19
N THR A 578 21.98 0.84 -20.49
CA THR A 578 22.99 0.62 -21.53
C THR A 578 24.19 1.58 -21.44
N LEU A 579 23.97 2.81 -20.97
CA LEU A 579 25.03 3.79 -20.74
C LEU A 579 25.84 3.49 -19.47
N ILE A 580 25.19 3.09 -18.39
CA ILE A 580 25.84 2.74 -17.12
C ILE A 580 26.75 1.53 -17.30
N LEU A 581 26.30 0.52 -18.05
CA LEU A 581 27.09 -0.67 -18.36
C LEU A 581 28.30 -0.36 -19.27
N LYS A 582 28.18 0.58 -20.19
CA LYS A 582 29.29 0.99 -21.06
C LYS A 582 30.36 1.83 -20.32
N VAL A 583 29.98 2.49 -19.24
CA VAL A 583 30.90 3.31 -18.43
C VAL A 583 31.56 2.48 -17.32
N GLY A 584 30.96 1.36 -16.93
CA GLY A 584 31.49 0.42 -15.92
C GLY A 584 32.28 -0.75 -16.47
N ALA A 585 32.39 -0.91 -17.78
CA ALA A 585 33.27 -1.91 -18.39
C ALA A 585 34.72 -1.38 -18.42
N PRO A 586 35.72 -2.13 -17.87
CA PRO A 586 37.12 -1.74 -17.86
C PRO A 586 37.71 -1.64 -19.30
#